data_5ebdc144c250bb7278d67b1478bcafd3
#
_entry.id   5ebdc144c250bb7278d67b1478bcafd3
#
_cell.length_a   1.000
_cell.length_b   1.000
_cell.length_c   1.000
_cell.angle_alpha   90.00
_cell.angle_beta   90.00
_cell.angle_gamma   90.00
#
_symmetry.space_group_name_H-M   'P 1'
#
loop_
_entity.id
_entity.type
_entity.pdbx_description
1 polymer ?
#
loop_
_entity_poly.entity_id
_entity_poly.type
_entity_poly.pdbx_seq_one_letter_code
_entity_poly.pdbx_strand_id
1 'polypeptide(L)' 'MSQKDAPTNAVIALSGVAGLNAAEHLRSLCPACRMIWCSDLDFSLHAFRLRADYFLLEPVSEEAFRRGLNAWIE' A
#
# COMPACT_ATOMS: atom_id res chain seq x y z
N MET A 1 -8.67 21.02 -12.12
CA MET A 1 -8.62 20.58 -11.75
C MET A 1 -8.33 20.09 -11.01
N SER A 2 -8.28 19.84 -10.86
CA SER A 2 -8.07 19.48 -10.04
C SER A 2 -7.48 18.49 -9.44
N GLN A 3 -6.46 18.43 -9.10
CA GLN A 3 -5.79 17.57 -8.58
C GLN A 3 -6.06 17.28 -7.26
N LYS A 4 -6.69 18.01 -6.62
CA LYS A 4 -7.19 17.62 -5.38
C LYS A 4 -7.99 16.40 -5.51
N ASP A 5 -8.30 16.08 -6.72
CA ASP A 5 -9.01 14.86 -6.97
C ASP A 5 -8.11 13.67 -7.15
N ALA A 6 -6.84 13.81 -6.89
CA ALA A 6 -5.93 12.70 -6.98
C ALA A 6 -6.37 11.60 -6.05
N PRO A 7 -6.16 10.34 -6.42
CA PRO A 7 -6.53 9.24 -5.54
C PRO A 7 -5.79 9.33 -4.24
N THR A 8 -6.50 9.06 -3.18
CA THR A 8 -5.90 9.11 -1.86
C THR A 8 -5.70 7.72 -1.28
N ASN A 9 -6.15 6.70 -1.97
CA ASN A 9 -6.04 5.32 -1.51
C ASN A 9 -5.49 4.47 -2.64
N ALA A 10 -4.58 3.57 -2.31
CA ALA A 10 -4.00 2.67 -3.30
C ALA A 10 -3.72 1.33 -2.68
N VAL A 11 -3.87 0.28 -3.48
CA VAL A 11 -3.52 -1.07 -3.07
C VAL A 11 -2.44 -1.55 -4.02
N ILE A 12 -1.32 -2.00 -3.46
CA ILE A 12 -0.24 -2.55 -4.25
C ILE A 12 -0.17 -4.04 -3.96
N ALA A 13 -0.28 -4.84 -5.00
CA ALA A 13 -0.30 -6.30 -4.86
C ALA A 13 0.55 -6.95 -5.92
N LEU A 14 1.76 -6.44 -6.10
CA LEU A 14 2.71 -6.99 -7.05
C LEU A 14 3.78 -7.77 -6.31
N SER A 15 4.15 -8.92 -6.87
CA SER A 15 5.14 -9.78 -6.24
C SER A 15 6.54 -9.22 -6.36
N GLY A 16 7.37 -9.58 -5.40
CA GLY A 16 8.78 -9.31 -5.45
C GLY A 16 9.15 -7.86 -5.54
N VAL A 17 10.24 -7.59 -6.23
CA VAL A 17 10.78 -6.24 -6.34
C VAL A 17 9.85 -5.32 -7.11
N ALA A 18 9.02 -5.87 -7.98
CA ALA A 18 8.06 -5.05 -8.71
C ALA A 18 7.13 -4.32 -7.74
N GLY A 19 6.73 -4.99 -6.66
CA GLY A 19 5.88 -4.37 -5.66
C GLY A 19 6.61 -3.25 -4.94
N LEU A 20 7.87 -3.46 -4.60
CA LEU A 20 8.67 -2.44 -3.95
C LEU A 20 8.83 -1.22 -4.85
N ASN A 21 9.16 -1.45 -6.12
CA ASN A 21 9.31 -0.34 -7.05
C ASN A 21 8.01 0.44 -7.22
N ALA A 22 6.90 -0.27 -7.29
CA ALA A 22 5.61 0.39 -7.43
C ALA A 22 5.28 1.22 -6.19
N ALA A 23 5.58 0.70 -5.01
CA ALA A 23 5.31 1.42 -3.77
C ALA A 23 6.15 2.69 -3.68
N GLU A 24 7.41 2.59 -4.04
CA GLU A 24 8.29 3.75 -4.00
C GLU A 24 7.84 4.80 -5.01
N HIS A 25 7.48 4.34 -6.21
CA HIS A 25 7.05 5.26 -7.25
C HIS A 25 5.77 5.97 -6.85
N LEU A 26 4.83 5.22 -6.31
CA LEU A 26 3.56 5.80 -5.89
C LEU A 26 3.78 6.85 -4.80
N ARG A 27 4.60 6.54 -3.81
CA ARG A 27 4.85 7.48 -2.72
C ARG A 27 5.53 8.74 -3.23
N SER A 28 6.38 8.59 -4.22
CA SER A 28 7.03 9.73 -4.84
C SER A 28 6.03 10.63 -5.56
N LEU A 29 5.05 10.02 -6.22
CA LEU A 29 4.06 10.77 -6.97
C LEU A 29 2.98 11.36 -6.08
N CYS A 30 2.65 10.68 -5.01
CA CYS A 30 1.55 11.10 -4.15
C CYS A 30 1.92 10.92 -2.69
N PRO A 31 2.61 11.89 -2.10
CA PRO A 31 3.13 11.73 -0.73
C PRO A 31 2.05 11.52 0.32
N ALA A 32 0.83 11.98 0.07
CA ALA A 32 -0.24 11.86 1.05
C ALA A 32 -1.16 10.68 0.81
N CYS A 33 -0.86 9.87 -0.17
CA CYS A 33 -1.73 8.75 -0.52
C CYS A 33 -1.70 7.68 0.55
N ARG A 34 -2.87 7.14 0.89
CA ARG A 34 -2.94 5.98 1.77
C ARG A 34 -2.60 4.74 0.96
N MET A 35 -1.88 3.82 1.59
CA MET A 35 -1.34 2.70 0.87
C MET A 35 -1.53 1.40 1.65
N ILE A 36 -2.07 0.39 0.99
CA ILE A 36 -2.05 -0.97 1.49
C ILE A 36 -1.14 -1.74 0.54
N TRP A 37 -0.14 -2.38 1.10
CA TRP A 37 0.88 -3.07 0.31
C TRP A 37 0.87 -4.54 0.67
N CYS A 38 0.60 -5.39 -0.31
CA CYS A 38 0.63 -6.84 -0.15
C CYS A 38 1.82 -7.37 -0.93
N SER A 39 2.62 -8.22 -0.30
CA SER A 39 3.81 -8.73 -0.95
C SER A 39 4.08 -10.17 -0.53
N ASP A 40 4.75 -10.90 -1.39
CA ASP A 40 5.21 -12.25 -1.08
C ASP A 40 6.56 -12.23 -0.37
N LEU A 41 7.20 -11.07 -0.30
CA LEU A 41 8.46 -10.91 0.41
C LEU A 41 8.26 -9.93 1.56
N ASP A 42 9.05 -10.09 2.59
CA ASP A 42 8.91 -9.27 3.78
C ASP A 42 9.59 -7.92 3.57
N PHE A 43 8.83 -6.97 3.08
CA PHE A 43 9.28 -5.59 2.91
C PHE A 43 8.75 -4.71 4.02
N SER A 44 8.51 -5.26 5.21
CA SER A 44 7.88 -4.49 6.28
C SER A 44 8.68 -3.24 6.64
N LEU A 45 10.01 -3.31 6.62
CA LEU A 45 10.81 -2.13 6.90
C LEU A 45 10.64 -1.07 5.83
N HIS A 46 10.60 -1.49 4.57
CA HIS A 46 10.35 -0.55 3.47
C HIS A 46 8.94 0.05 3.59
N ALA A 47 7.98 -0.78 3.98
CA ALA A 47 6.62 -0.31 4.15
C ALA A 47 6.56 0.77 5.23
N PHE A 48 7.29 0.56 6.31
CA PHE A 48 7.35 1.54 7.38
C PHE A 48 7.95 2.86 6.87
N ARG A 49 9.02 2.77 6.12
CA ARG A 49 9.68 3.96 5.59
C ARG A 49 8.81 4.70 4.58
N LEU A 50 8.04 3.96 3.81
CA LEU A 50 7.15 4.55 2.81
C LEU A 50 5.80 4.93 3.40
N ARG A 51 5.64 4.75 4.70
CA ARG A 51 4.45 5.12 5.43
C ARG A 51 3.21 4.42 4.89
N ALA A 52 3.36 3.13 4.55
CA ALA A 52 2.21 2.33 4.18
C ALA A 52 1.30 2.18 5.39
N ASP A 53 0.01 2.29 5.18
CA ASP A 53 -0.93 2.14 6.28
C ASP A 53 -1.01 0.70 6.74
N TYR A 54 -0.92 -0.24 5.79
CA TYR A 54 -0.88 -1.65 6.10
C TYR A 54 0.09 -2.33 5.17
N PHE A 55 0.84 -3.26 5.72
CA PHE A 55 1.66 -4.16 4.94
C PHE A 55 1.22 -5.58 5.26
N LEU A 56 0.81 -6.31 4.24
CA LEU A 56 0.31 -7.68 4.41
C LEU A 56 1.22 -8.63 3.68
N LEU A 57 1.81 -9.57 4.43
CA LEU A 57 2.70 -10.56 3.86
C LEU A 57 1.89 -11.76 3.41
N GLU A 58 2.08 -12.16 2.16
CA GLU A 58 1.34 -13.29 1.61
C GLU A 58 1.80 -14.61 2.20
N PRO A 59 0.90 -15.56 2.33
CA PRO A 59 -0.49 -15.50 1.88
C PRO A 59 -1.34 -14.62 2.78
N VAL A 60 -2.12 -13.75 2.16
CA VAL A 60 -2.95 -12.81 2.88
C VAL A 60 -4.33 -13.40 3.04
N SER A 61 -4.82 -13.48 4.27
CA SER A 61 -6.16 -13.96 4.49
C SER A 61 -7.16 -12.89 4.07
N GLU A 62 -8.34 -13.35 3.68
CA GLU A 62 -9.39 -12.42 3.32
C GLU A 62 -9.74 -11.51 4.48
N GLU A 63 -9.70 -12.05 5.67
CA GLU A 63 -10.01 -11.28 6.86
C GLU A 63 -8.99 -10.17 7.11
N ALA A 64 -7.72 -10.48 6.92
CA ALA A 64 -6.67 -9.47 7.11
C ALA A 64 -6.81 -8.34 6.10
N PHE A 65 -7.10 -8.70 4.85
CA PHE A 65 -7.25 -7.71 3.80
C PHE A 65 -8.47 -6.83 4.07
N ARG A 66 -9.56 -7.47 4.49
CA ARG A 66 -10.78 -6.74 4.82
C ARG A 66 -10.56 -5.78 5.97
N ARG A 67 -9.78 -6.20 6.96
CA ARG A 67 -9.48 -5.35 8.11
C ARG A 67 -8.71 -4.11 7.68
N GLY A 68 -7.77 -4.27 6.76
CA GLY A 68 -7.04 -3.15 6.23
C GLY A 68 -7.92 -2.18 5.47
N LEU A 69 -8.84 -2.72 4.66
CA LEU A 69 -9.76 -1.87 3.93
C LEU A 69 -10.70 -1.12 4.86
N ASN A 70 -11.15 -1.79 5.92
CA ASN A 70 -12.05 -1.15 6.87
C ASN A 70 -11.40 0.04 7.55
N ALA A 71 -10.11 0.00 7.76
CA ALA A 71 -9.40 1.10 8.37
C ALA A 71 -9.50 2.36 7.51
N TRP A 72 -9.65 2.22 6.21
CA TRP A 72 -9.80 3.36 5.33
C TRP A 72 -11.18 3.98 5.42
N ILE A 73 -12.17 3.14 5.70
CA ILE A 73 -13.54 3.61 5.74
C ILE A 73 -13.81 4.42 6.98
N GLU A 74 -13.18 4.01 8.05
CA GLU A 74 -13.39 4.69 9.32
C GLU A 74 -12.55 5.91 9.44
#